data_ba2fd63e9ffb56dcc28d8874100df517
#
_entry.id   ba2fd63e9ffb56dcc28d8874100df517
#
_cell.length_a   1.000
_cell.length_b   1.000
_cell.length_c   1.000
_cell.angle_alpha   90.00
_cell.angle_beta   90.00
_cell.angle_gamma   90.00
#
_symmetry.space_group_name_H-M   'P 1'
#
loop_
_entity.id
_entity.type
_entity.pdbx_description
1 polymer ?
#
loop_
_entity_poly.entity_id
_entity_poly.type
_entity_poly.pdbx_seq_one_letter_code
_entity_poly.pdbx_strand_id
1 'polypeptide(L)'
;MELKNILRSRRSVRRFSPTPVNREILLEIVNQALTAPSSRNMRTTRFIVVDDKPTLEKLAKMRDYGSEFMKDATAAIIVAGDTTKTDLWRENCAISATILQLAVVDAGLASCWVHIGGRPRLKDDPQGEQAEEYIRTFIDIPKDWSLECAIALGYSDYEPKPLPEHDDSSSIIWHTKE
;
A
#
# COMPACT_ATOMS: atom_id res chain seq x y z
N MET A 1 -11.00 -10.93 -12.73
CA MET A 1 -10.34 -10.66 -14.05
C MET A 1 -9.19 -11.64 -14.28
N GLU A 2 -8.70 -11.81 -15.55
CA GLU A 2 -7.44 -12.53 -15.79
C GLU A 2 -6.25 -11.75 -15.21
N LEU A 3 -5.27 -12.44 -14.64
CA LEU A 3 -4.08 -11.84 -14.01
C LEU A 3 -3.36 -10.83 -14.92
N LYS A 4 -3.23 -11.15 -16.21
CA LYS A 4 -2.60 -10.26 -17.20
C LYS A 4 -3.31 -8.90 -17.30
N ASN A 5 -4.64 -8.90 -17.22
CA ASN A 5 -5.44 -7.68 -17.28
C ASN A 5 -5.33 -6.88 -15.98
N ILE A 6 -5.31 -7.55 -14.81
CA ILE A 6 -5.09 -6.91 -13.51
C ILE A 6 -3.76 -6.19 -13.50
N LEU A 7 -2.67 -6.87 -13.90
CA LEU A 7 -1.32 -6.30 -13.96
C LEU A 7 -1.25 -5.06 -14.87
N ARG A 8 -1.94 -5.09 -16.02
CA ARG A 8 -1.99 -3.98 -16.98
C ARG A 8 -2.88 -2.83 -16.51
N SER A 9 -3.94 -3.11 -15.75
CA SER A 9 -4.91 -2.11 -15.28
C SER A 9 -4.44 -1.38 -14.03
N ARG A 10 -3.59 -2.02 -13.20
CA ARG A 10 -3.13 -1.38 -11.97
C ARG A 10 -2.38 -0.07 -12.26
N ARG A 11 -2.85 1.01 -11.65
CA ARG A 11 -2.23 2.35 -11.69
C ARG A 11 -2.24 2.97 -10.28
N SER A 12 -1.37 3.94 -10.06
CA SER A 12 -1.41 4.80 -8.88
C SER A 12 -2.45 5.90 -9.09
N VAL A 13 -3.68 5.63 -8.66
CA VAL A 13 -4.81 6.57 -8.75
C VAL A 13 -4.95 7.33 -7.44
N ARG A 14 -5.09 8.65 -7.53
CA ARG A 14 -5.17 9.58 -6.39
C ARG A 14 -6.46 10.41 -6.39
N ARG A 15 -7.45 9.99 -7.18
CA ARG A 15 -8.78 10.59 -7.26
C ARG A 15 -9.79 9.51 -6.98
N PHE A 16 -10.61 9.72 -5.97
CA PHE A 16 -11.59 8.74 -5.53
C PHE A 16 -12.97 9.37 -5.53
N SER A 17 -13.99 8.56 -5.82
CA SER A 17 -15.38 8.95 -5.62
C SER A 17 -15.71 8.86 -4.12
N PRO A 18 -16.72 9.62 -3.64
CA PRO A 18 -17.11 9.59 -2.24
C PRO A 18 -17.85 8.30 -1.83
N THR A 19 -18.07 7.37 -2.76
CA THR A 19 -18.79 6.12 -2.51
C THR A 19 -18.01 5.23 -1.55
N PRO A 20 -18.54 4.89 -0.37
CA PRO A 20 -17.85 4.02 0.58
C PRO A 20 -17.61 2.63 0.01
N VAL A 21 -16.48 2.04 0.34
CA VAL A 21 -16.19 0.64 0.05
C VAL A 21 -16.77 -0.23 1.17
N ASN A 22 -17.51 -1.29 0.80
CA ASN A 22 -18.07 -2.23 1.75
C ASN A 22 -16.94 -2.95 2.53
N ARG A 23 -17.12 -3.12 3.84
CA ARG A 23 -16.16 -3.81 4.72
C ARG A 23 -15.88 -5.25 4.31
N GLU A 24 -16.85 -5.94 3.74
CA GLU A 24 -16.68 -7.31 3.23
C GLU A 24 -15.67 -7.32 2.07
N ILE A 25 -15.73 -6.33 1.17
CA ILE A 25 -14.77 -6.18 0.08
C ILE A 25 -13.37 -5.86 0.64
N LEU A 26 -13.27 -4.98 1.64
CA LEU A 26 -11.99 -4.67 2.30
C LEU A 26 -11.38 -5.91 2.95
N LEU A 27 -12.20 -6.71 3.63
CA LEU A 27 -11.77 -7.96 4.26
C LEU A 27 -11.29 -8.99 3.22
N GLU A 28 -12.01 -9.12 2.10
CA GLU A 28 -11.62 -10.02 1.01
C GLU A 28 -10.27 -9.61 0.41
N ILE A 29 -10.05 -8.33 0.16
CA ILE A 29 -8.78 -7.78 -0.32
C ILE A 29 -7.63 -8.11 0.65
N VAL A 30 -7.85 -7.92 1.95
CA VAL A 30 -6.85 -8.28 2.98
C VAL A 30 -6.59 -9.77 3.00
N ASN A 31 -7.62 -10.61 2.92
CA ASN A 31 -7.48 -12.07 2.89
C ASN A 31 -6.67 -12.55 1.67
N GLN A 32 -6.85 -11.92 0.51
CA GLN A 32 -6.02 -12.20 -0.66
C GLN A 32 -4.56 -11.77 -0.41
N ALA A 33 -4.32 -10.61 0.19
CA ALA A 33 -2.97 -10.15 0.54
C ALA A 33 -2.27 -11.05 1.58
N LEU A 34 -3.03 -11.69 2.48
CA LEU A 34 -2.52 -12.66 3.46
C LEU A 34 -2.00 -13.97 2.82
N THR A 35 -2.34 -14.24 1.54
CA THR A 35 -1.79 -15.38 0.80
C THR A 35 -0.38 -15.14 0.29
N ALA A 36 0.15 -13.93 0.43
CA ALA A 36 1.49 -13.56 -0.02
C ALA A 36 2.56 -14.51 0.56
N PRO A 37 3.54 -14.93 -0.24
CA PRO A 37 4.69 -15.66 0.29
C PRO A 37 5.47 -14.77 1.24
N SER A 38 6.12 -15.37 2.21
CA SER A 38 6.96 -14.67 3.17
C SER A 38 8.25 -15.45 3.46
N SER A 39 9.30 -14.74 3.86
CA SER A 39 10.56 -15.36 4.26
C SER A 39 10.29 -16.51 5.25
N ARG A 40 10.81 -17.70 4.94
CA ARG A 40 10.63 -18.94 5.74
C ARG A 40 9.17 -19.24 6.14
N ASN A 41 8.20 -18.73 5.37
CA ASN A 41 6.76 -18.80 5.67
C ASN A 41 6.39 -18.23 7.06
N MET A 42 7.11 -17.20 7.51
CA MET A 42 6.93 -16.64 8.87
C MET A 42 5.68 -15.75 8.99
N ARG A 43 5.05 -15.35 7.86
CA ARG A 43 3.79 -14.60 7.82
C ARG A 43 3.78 -13.40 8.76
N THR A 44 4.81 -12.55 8.64
CA THR A 44 5.04 -11.43 9.54
C THR A 44 4.23 -10.19 9.18
N THR A 45 3.63 -10.13 7.98
CA THR A 45 2.83 -8.99 7.55
C THR A 45 1.56 -8.84 8.35
N ARG A 46 1.21 -7.61 8.69
CA ARG A 46 0.03 -7.20 9.44
C ARG A 46 -0.68 -6.09 8.69
N PHE A 47 -2.00 -6.01 8.84
CA PHE A 47 -2.82 -5.03 8.16
C PHE A 47 -3.67 -4.27 9.17
N ILE A 48 -3.77 -2.95 9.00
CA ILE A 48 -4.67 -2.08 9.75
C ILE A 48 -5.60 -1.44 8.73
N VAL A 49 -6.88 -1.76 8.80
CA VAL A 49 -7.91 -1.22 7.89
C VAL A 49 -8.50 0.04 8.51
N VAL A 50 -8.52 1.11 7.74
CA VAL A 50 -9.10 2.41 8.11
C VAL A 50 -10.21 2.72 7.12
N ASP A 51 -11.45 2.86 7.59
CA ASP A 51 -12.64 3.17 6.79
C ASP A 51 -13.45 4.35 7.36
N ASP A 52 -12.84 5.12 8.26
CA ASP A 52 -13.43 6.33 8.82
C ASP A 52 -12.75 7.59 8.32
N LYS A 53 -13.55 8.57 7.97
CA LYS A 53 -13.11 9.84 7.40
C LYS A 53 -12.15 10.64 8.29
N PRO A 54 -12.40 10.80 9.60
CA PRO A 54 -11.49 11.53 10.48
C PRO A 54 -10.08 10.95 10.52
N THR A 55 -9.94 9.63 10.52
CA THR A 55 -8.64 8.96 10.50
C THR A 55 -7.95 9.11 9.14
N LEU A 56 -8.68 9.01 8.02
CA LEU A 56 -8.15 9.26 6.68
C LEU A 56 -7.61 10.70 6.54
N GLU A 57 -8.30 11.69 7.10
CA GLU A 57 -7.84 13.09 7.13
C GLU A 57 -6.56 13.28 7.96
N LYS A 58 -6.38 12.52 9.05
CA LYS A 58 -5.12 12.49 9.80
C LYS A 58 -4.02 11.79 8.99
N LEU A 59 -4.30 10.65 8.38
CA LEU A 59 -3.34 9.96 7.51
C LEU A 59 -2.87 10.84 6.33
N ALA A 60 -3.74 11.69 5.80
CA ALA A 60 -3.36 12.65 4.76
C ALA A 60 -2.27 13.65 5.21
N LYS A 61 -2.13 13.86 6.54
CA LYS A 61 -1.14 14.76 7.16
C LYS A 61 0.10 14.04 7.68
N MET A 62 0.21 12.72 7.47
CA MET A 62 1.37 11.94 7.94
C MET A 62 2.67 12.35 7.25
N ARG A 63 2.56 12.99 6.08
CA ARG A 63 3.66 13.63 5.38
C ARG A 63 3.17 14.93 4.75
N ASP A 64 4.01 15.95 4.71
CA ASP A 64 3.71 17.22 4.05
C ASP A 64 3.78 17.14 2.51
N TYR A 65 4.13 15.95 1.99
CA TYR A 65 4.25 15.68 0.55
C TYR A 65 3.80 14.25 0.23
N GLY A 66 2.98 14.10 -0.81
CA GLY A 66 2.62 12.82 -1.40
C GLY A 66 1.60 11.96 -0.63
N SER A 67 1.00 12.47 0.46
CA SER A 67 -0.06 11.80 1.21
C SER A 67 -1.41 12.56 1.23
N GLU A 68 -1.43 13.81 0.82
CA GLU A 68 -2.61 14.69 0.93
C GLU A 68 -3.88 14.10 0.31
N PHE A 69 -3.76 13.37 -0.80
CA PHE A 69 -4.90 12.76 -1.48
C PHE A 69 -5.60 11.66 -0.67
N MET A 70 -5.00 11.17 0.42
CA MET A 70 -5.62 10.16 1.29
C MET A 70 -6.89 10.68 1.96
N LYS A 71 -7.04 12.00 2.14
CA LYS A 71 -8.27 12.61 2.63
C LYS A 71 -9.47 12.37 1.72
N ASP A 72 -9.24 12.13 0.42
CA ASP A 72 -10.29 11.91 -0.58
C ASP A 72 -10.57 10.40 -0.80
N ALA A 73 -9.73 9.53 -0.27
CA ALA A 73 -9.98 8.09 -0.28
C ALA A 73 -11.15 7.73 0.66
N THR A 74 -11.80 6.61 0.39
CA THR A 74 -12.88 6.09 1.22
C THR A 74 -12.44 4.98 2.16
N ALA A 75 -11.25 4.43 1.93
CA ALA A 75 -10.55 3.55 2.85
C ALA A 75 -9.03 3.63 2.65
N ALA A 76 -8.29 3.16 3.65
CA ALA A 76 -6.86 2.90 3.56
C ALA A 76 -6.53 1.59 4.29
N ILE A 77 -5.54 0.87 3.77
CA ILE A 77 -4.99 -0.31 4.43
C ILE A 77 -3.52 -0.04 4.70
N ILE A 78 -3.16 0.08 5.98
CA ILE A 78 -1.78 0.23 6.40
C ILE A 78 -1.16 -1.16 6.47
N VAL A 79 0.01 -1.31 5.86
CA VAL A 79 0.78 -2.55 5.84
C VAL A 79 1.95 -2.41 6.80
N ALA A 80 1.99 -3.28 7.78
CA ALA A 80 2.99 -3.33 8.85
C ALA A 80 3.66 -4.70 8.91
N GLY A 81 4.84 -4.76 9.47
CA GLY A 81 5.58 -5.98 9.70
C GLY A 81 5.88 -6.19 11.18
N ASP A 82 5.75 -7.45 11.64
CA ASP A 82 6.26 -7.88 12.94
C ASP A 82 7.80 -8.00 12.84
N THR A 83 8.49 -7.05 13.45
CA THR A 83 9.96 -6.90 13.34
C THR A 83 10.74 -7.87 14.22
N THR A 84 10.06 -8.59 15.12
CA THR A 84 10.72 -9.52 16.06
C THR A 84 11.05 -10.86 15.43
N LYS A 85 10.43 -11.20 14.28
CA LYS A 85 10.49 -12.53 13.68
C LYS A 85 11.50 -12.66 12.55
N THR A 86 11.78 -11.58 11.84
CA THR A 86 12.71 -11.57 10.70
C THR A 86 13.16 -10.15 10.38
N ASP A 87 14.39 -10.01 9.91
CA ASP A 87 14.94 -8.81 9.31
C ASP A 87 14.34 -8.50 7.92
N LEU A 88 13.77 -9.51 7.23
CA LEU A 88 13.13 -9.39 5.93
C LEU A 88 11.64 -8.97 6.02
N TRP A 89 11.24 -8.32 7.10
CA TRP A 89 9.84 -7.90 7.28
C TRP A 89 9.39 -6.87 6.24
N ARG A 90 10.31 -6.00 5.78
CA ARG A 90 10.00 -4.98 4.75
C ARG A 90 9.68 -5.62 3.40
N GLU A 91 10.48 -6.60 2.98
CA GLU A 91 10.28 -7.35 1.76
C GLU A 91 8.97 -8.13 1.81
N ASN A 92 8.66 -8.77 2.94
CA ASN A 92 7.38 -9.45 3.17
C ASN A 92 6.20 -8.46 3.05
N CYS A 93 6.32 -7.26 3.63
CA CYS A 93 5.32 -6.20 3.52
C CYS A 93 5.14 -5.73 2.07
N ALA A 94 6.24 -5.51 1.34
CA ALA A 94 6.21 -5.05 -0.05
C ALA A 94 5.53 -6.08 -0.97
N ILE A 95 5.80 -7.37 -0.79
CA ILE A 95 5.15 -8.46 -1.53
C ILE A 95 3.65 -8.47 -1.23
N SER A 96 3.27 -8.44 0.05
CA SER A 96 1.87 -8.43 0.47
C SER A 96 1.13 -7.19 -0.03
N ALA A 97 1.75 -6.01 0.02
CA ALA A 97 1.16 -4.77 -0.47
C ALA A 97 0.97 -4.77 -1.99
N THR A 98 1.86 -5.43 -2.73
CA THR A 98 1.70 -5.62 -4.18
C THR A 98 0.49 -6.51 -4.47
N ILE A 99 0.35 -7.65 -3.80
CA ILE A 99 -0.83 -8.53 -3.95
C ILE A 99 -2.10 -7.78 -3.56
N LEU A 100 -2.07 -7.00 -2.46
CA LEU A 100 -3.18 -6.17 -2.04
C LEU A 100 -3.62 -5.20 -3.14
N GLN A 101 -2.70 -4.51 -3.81
CA GLN A 101 -3.03 -3.61 -4.90
C GLN A 101 -3.62 -4.34 -6.12
N LEU A 102 -3.19 -5.57 -6.41
CA LEU A 102 -3.78 -6.39 -7.47
C LEU A 102 -5.21 -6.83 -7.09
N ALA A 103 -5.43 -7.22 -5.84
CA ALA A 103 -6.75 -7.55 -5.31
C ALA A 103 -7.72 -6.35 -5.37
N VAL A 104 -7.24 -5.14 -5.07
CA VAL A 104 -8.01 -3.89 -5.22
C VAL A 104 -8.50 -3.71 -6.67
N VAL A 105 -7.64 -3.95 -7.66
CA VAL A 105 -8.01 -3.86 -9.08
C VAL A 105 -9.02 -4.94 -9.45
N ASP A 106 -8.85 -6.17 -8.97
CA ASP A 106 -9.78 -7.27 -9.23
C ASP A 106 -11.18 -7.01 -8.63
N ALA A 107 -11.22 -6.30 -7.49
CA ALA A 107 -12.46 -5.82 -6.87
C ALA A 107 -13.09 -4.60 -7.59
N GLY A 108 -12.52 -4.13 -8.71
CA GLY A 108 -13.01 -2.96 -9.45
C GLY A 108 -12.74 -1.62 -8.76
N LEU A 109 -11.76 -1.58 -7.87
CA LEU A 109 -11.35 -0.40 -7.12
C LEU A 109 -10.03 0.18 -7.65
N ALA A 110 -9.76 1.41 -7.30
CA ALA A 110 -8.51 2.10 -7.55
C ALA A 110 -7.69 2.24 -6.26
N SER A 111 -6.36 2.34 -6.39
CA SER A 111 -5.48 2.54 -5.23
C SER A 111 -4.23 3.35 -5.54
N CYS A 112 -3.62 3.85 -4.47
CA CYS A 112 -2.28 4.43 -4.52
C CYS A 112 -1.49 4.08 -3.27
N TRP A 113 -0.23 3.68 -3.48
CA TRP A 113 0.75 3.45 -2.43
C TRP A 113 1.26 4.77 -1.85
N VAL A 114 1.31 4.87 -0.52
CA VAL A 114 1.99 5.93 0.22
C VAL A 114 3.01 5.28 1.15
N HIS A 115 4.29 5.53 0.89
CA HIS A 115 5.37 4.94 1.69
C HIS A 115 5.49 5.62 3.06
N ILE A 116 5.65 4.83 4.13
CA ILE A 116 5.76 5.28 5.52
C ILE A 116 7.16 4.98 6.07
N GLY A 117 7.65 3.76 5.89
CA GLY A 117 8.87 3.26 6.51
C GLY A 117 10.09 4.14 6.27
N GLY A 118 10.68 4.69 7.33
CA GLY A 118 11.85 5.56 7.25
C GLY A 118 11.61 6.89 6.51
N ARG A 119 10.36 7.39 6.47
CA ARG A 119 10.04 8.68 5.87
C ARG A 119 9.75 9.73 6.93
N PRO A 120 10.41 10.90 6.86
CA PRO A 120 10.09 12.01 7.73
C PRO A 120 8.70 12.55 7.40
N ARG A 121 8.05 13.12 8.41
CA ARG A 121 6.79 13.82 8.27
C ARG A 121 6.94 15.10 7.45
N LEU A 122 7.99 15.86 7.72
CA LEU A 122 8.32 17.09 7.00
C LEU A 122 9.51 16.85 6.07
N LYS A 123 9.35 17.22 4.81
CA LYS A 123 10.39 17.04 3.79
C LYS A 123 11.67 17.78 4.13
N ASP A 124 11.54 18.98 4.70
CA ASP A 124 12.66 19.86 5.01
C ASP A 124 13.27 19.57 6.39
N ASP A 125 12.72 18.61 7.15
CA ASP A 125 13.27 18.14 8.43
C ASP A 125 13.41 16.60 8.43
N PRO A 126 14.39 16.05 7.71
CA PRO A 126 14.53 14.60 7.55
C PRO A 126 14.92 13.87 8.85
N GLN A 127 15.41 14.56 9.87
CA GLN A 127 15.76 14.00 11.17
C GLN A 127 14.68 14.25 12.24
N GLY A 128 13.61 14.98 11.89
CA GLY A 128 12.48 15.26 12.78
C GLY A 128 11.51 14.11 12.90
N GLU A 129 10.28 14.44 13.32
CA GLU A 129 9.20 13.45 13.49
C GLU A 129 9.03 12.57 12.24
N GLN A 130 9.03 11.26 12.44
CA GLN A 130 8.80 10.31 11.37
C GLN A 130 7.30 10.10 11.09
N ALA A 131 6.93 9.78 9.86
CA ALA A 131 5.54 9.54 9.49
C ALA A 131 4.88 8.43 10.35
N GLU A 132 5.62 7.39 10.68
CA GLU A 132 5.16 6.31 11.57
C GLU A 132 4.89 6.83 12.99
N GLU A 133 5.76 7.66 13.54
CA GLU A 133 5.60 8.26 14.88
C GLU A 133 4.31 9.08 14.94
N TYR A 134 4.07 9.90 13.92
CA TYR A 134 2.84 10.68 13.83
C TYR A 134 1.59 9.78 13.77
N ILE A 135 1.60 8.70 12.98
CA ILE A 135 0.47 7.76 12.88
C ILE A 135 0.18 7.12 14.24
N ARG A 136 1.21 6.77 15.01
CA ARG A 136 1.10 6.20 16.36
C ARG A 136 0.46 7.14 17.38
N THR A 137 0.33 8.43 17.09
CA THR A 137 -0.38 9.37 17.98
C THR A 137 -1.89 9.20 17.96
N PHE A 138 -2.46 8.52 16.96
CA PHE A 138 -3.92 8.36 16.79
C PHE A 138 -4.39 6.95 16.38
N ILE A 139 -3.47 6.04 16.09
CA ILE A 139 -3.76 4.60 15.90
C ILE A 139 -2.93 3.83 16.92
N ASP A 140 -3.59 3.01 17.73
CA ASP A 140 -2.91 2.10 18.65
C ASP A 140 -2.29 0.92 17.87
N ILE A 141 -0.96 0.92 17.78
CA ILE A 141 -0.18 -0.05 17.00
C ILE A 141 0.78 -0.77 17.95
N PRO A 142 0.77 -2.12 17.98
CA PRO A 142 1.70 -2.88 18.78
C PRO A 142 3.15 -2.44 18.56
N LYS A 143 3.95 -2.35 19.64
CA LYS A 143 5.34 -1.87 19.59
C LYS A 143 6.24 -2.70 18.67
N ASP A 144 5.94 -3.99 18.54
CA ASP A 144 6.69 -4.94 17.72
C ASP A 144 6.37 -4.83 16.23
N TRP A 145 5.40 -3.99 15.85
CA TRP A 145 5.06 -3.74 14.45
C TRP A 145 5.69 -2.46 13.98
N SER A 146 6.30 -2.47 12.79
CA SER A 146 6.73 -1.27 12.09
C SER A 146 5.94 -1.10 10.80
N LEU A 147 5.63 0.15 10.47
CA LEU A 147 4.81 0.49 9.31
C LEU A 147 5.69 0.60 8.06
N GLU A 148 5.30 -0.09 6.99
CA GLU A 148 5.97 0.00 5.69
C GLU A 148 5.31 1.01 4.77
N CYS A 149 3.99 0.88 4.60
CA CYS A 149 3.23 1.76 3.71
C CYS A 149 1.75 1.79 4.09
N ALA A 150 1.02 2.72 3.49
CA ALA A 150 -0.43 2.72 3.43
C ALA A 150 -0.89 2.65 1.97
N ILE A 151 -1.92 1.87 1.71
CA ILE A 151 -2.60 1.79 0.41
C ILE A 151 -3.94 2.51 0.56
N ALA A 152 -4.01 3.76 0.04
CA ALA A 152 -5.26 4.47 -0.10
C ALA A 152 -6.09 3.81 -1.21
N LEU A 153 -7.39 3.62 -1.01
CA LEU A 153 -8.25 2.95 -1.99
C LEU A 153 -9.69 3.48 -1.97
N GLY A 154 -10.40 3.21 -3.04
CA GLY A 154 -11.78 3.59 -3.24
C GLY A 154 -12.23 3.40 -4.68
N TYR A 155 -13.50 3.67 -4.96
CA TYR A 155 -13.99 3.75 -6.34
C TYR A 155 -13.41 4.98 -7.04
N SER A 156 -13.22 4.91 -8.36
CA SER A 156 -12.72 6.01 -9.17
C SER A 156 -13.26 5.93 -10.59
N ASP A 157 -13.62 7.08 -11.13
CA ASP A 157 -13.97 7.28 -12.54
C ASP A 157 -12.76 7.78 -13.36
N TYR A 158 -11.59 7.91 -12.72
CA TYR A 158 -10.38 8.35 -13.38
C TYR A 158 -9.81 7.25 -14.28
N GLU A 159 -9.74 7.54 -15.57
CA GLU A 159 -9.08 6.69 -16.56
C GLU A 159 -7.60 7.08 -16.71
N PRO A 160 -6.68 6.26 -16.20
CA PRO A 160 -5.25 6.55 -16.36
C PRO A 160 -4.80 6.32 -17.80
N LYS A 161 -3.80 7.08 -18.24
CA LYS A 161 -3.17 6.89 -19.55
C LYS A 161 -2.65 5.44 -19.68
N PRO A 162 -2.64 4.85 -20.88
CA PRO A 162 -2.03 3.56 -21.11
C PRO A 162 -0.59 3.48 -20.58
N LEU A 163 -0.14 2.28 -20.20
CA LEU A 163 1.26 2.06 -19.89
C LEU A 163 2.09 2.36 -21.14
N PRO A 164 3.23 3.06 -21.01
CA PRO A 164 4.17 3.18 -22.10
C PRO A 164 4.66 1.78 -22.50
N GLU A 165 4.99 1.61 -23.78
CA GLU A 165 5.73 0.44 -24.22
C GLU A 165 7.14 0.51 -23.60
N HIS A 166 7.57 -0.58 -23.00
CA HIS A 166 8.92 -0.73 -22.46
C HIS A 166 9.76 -1.54 -23.44
N ASP A 167 10.94 -1.03 -23.78
CA ASP A 167 12.00 -1.86 -24.31
C ASP A 167 12.73 -2.52 -23.13
N ASP A 168 12.42 -3.78 -22.89
CA ASP A 168 12.94 -4.52 -21.76
C ASP A 168 14.34 -5.10 -22.03
N SER A 169 14.93 -4.85 -23.19
CA SER A 169 16.23 -5.42 -23.59
C SER A 169 17.35 -5.09 -22.61
N SER A 170 17.33 -3.88 -22.02
CA SER A 170 18.29 -3.44 -21.00
C SER A 170 18.03 -3.98 -19.60
N SER A 171 16.84 -4.52 -19.36
CA SER A 171 16.40 -5.01 -18.04
C SER A 171 16.52 -6.52 -17.90
N ILE A 172 16.81 -7.24 -18.99
CA ILE A 172 16.86 -8.70 -19.04
C ILE A 172 18.21 -9.15 -19.56
N ILE A 173 18.91 -9.94 -18.77
CA ILE A 173 20.16 -10.58 -19.18
C ILE A 173 19.88 -12.08 -19.36
N TRP A 174 20.09 -12.58 -20.57
CA TRP A 174 20.02 -13.99 -20.85
C TRP A 174 21.40 -14.63 -20.63
N HIS A 175 21.51 -15.50 -19.62
CA HIS A 175 22.73 -16.28 -19.40
C HIS A 175 22.57 -17.65 -20.09
N THR A 176 23.07 -17.77 -21.31
CA THR A 176 23.14 -19.05 -22.06
C THR A 176 24.55 -19.58 -21.98
N LYS A 177 24.72 -20.88 -21.68
CA LYS A 177 25.97 -21.58 -21.91
C LYS A 177 26.02 -21.97 -23.40
N GLU A 178 27.07 -21.57 -24.10
CA GLU A 178 27.40 -22.13 -25.40
C GLU A 178 27.80 -23.61 -25.28
#